data_0a115027bb215799236eae197849179e
#
_entry.id   0a115027bb215799236eae197849179e
#
_cell.length_a   1.000
_cell.length_b   1.000
_cell.length_c   1.000
_cell.angle_alpha   90.00
_cell.angle_beta   90.00
_cell.angle_gamma   90.00
#
_symmetry.space_group_name_H-M   'P 1'
#
loop_
_entity.id
_entity.type
_entity.pdbx_description
1 polymer ?
#
loop_
_entity_poly.entity_id
_entity_poly.type
_entity_poly.pdbx_seq_one_letter_code
_entity_poly.pdbx_strand_id
1 'polypeptide(L)'
;MTTRRNFLKAAGAAALTPYFALPKARAESDTGRLRLASIGCGGQGRLDMSYFDKLVDIVALCDVDSNFGIAETLWCGYGRKEGDKVIQPDTYSDYRRVLERDDIDAVLVATPDHWHTKIAIEAMQAGKHVFCEKPLTLTLEENRLIREAVHKYGRVFQVGTMQRCFNNSFMIAALIIRGGYLGEIKNVVIDIGGCPTSPVIPKAPVPESLDWNMWLGQAPLVDYIASDDEGNTPWEPAAASFPAYSRCHYQFRWWYEYSGGKFTDWGAHHIDIALWAMGRQNPDDGPVEIDGRDAEHPVPYKDGYATVDNQFNTATRFNIYHKFADGLVMNVCDSSKDGNGILFEGTKGRIHVSRGRIVGKLIEEGIAEQFKEEDYIALNNGIPFSPETNDRETQDRAFYEHKYNFIHCIQHGGKPVSDVDSHVLTANMCHLSGIAARLGRVIHWDPAKETIVGDDQAASFMHREQRKGFELPEV
;
A
#
# COMPACT_ATOMS: atom_id res chain seq x y z
N MET A 1 18.36 -26.06 7.67
CA MET A 1 19.34 -25.08 7.13
C MET A 1 19.17 -25.04 5.63
N THR A 2 18.49 -24.03 5.12
CA THR A 2 18.40 -23.80 3.67
C THR A 2 19.72 -23.18 3.22
N THR A 3 20.49 -23.88 2.40
CA THR A 3 21.73 -23.34 1.85
C THR A 3 21.42 -22.42 0.67
N ARG A 4 22.31 -21.46 0.36
CA ARG A 4 22.24 -20.56 -0.84
C ARG A 4 21.81 -21.33 -2.11
N ARG A 5 22.31 -22.55 -2.28
CA ARG A 5 21.97 -23.43 -3.40
C ARG A 5 20.51 -23.89 -3.41
N ASN A 6 19.89 -24.04 -2.23
CA ASN A 6 18.48 -24.42 -2.10
C ASN A 6 17.55 -23.23 -2.32
N PHE A 7 17.96 -22.02 -1.90
CA PHE A 7 17.24 -20.78 -2.18
C PHE A 7 17.16 -20.49 -3.68
N LEU A 8 18.30 -20.55 -4.39
CA LEU A 8 18.32 -20.34 -5.84
C LEU A 8 17.56 -21.42 -6.61
N LYS A 9 17.51 -22.66 -6.12
CA LYS A 9 16.70 -23.72 -6.72
C LYS A 9 15.20 -23.52 -6.47
N ALA A 10 14.80 -23.04 -5.32
CA ALA A 10 13.40 -22.73 -5.01
C ALA A 10 12.90 -21.50 -5.80
N ALA A 11 13.72 -20.45 -5.93
CA ALA A 11 13.42 -19.28 -6.75
C ALA A 11 13.30 -19.64 -8.26
N GLY A 12 14.18 -20.55 -8.76
CA GLY A 12 14.13 -21.03 -10.15
C GLY A 12 12.93 -21.93 -10.46
N ALA A 13 12.35 -22.62 -9.47
CA ALA A 13 11.18 -23.49 -9.67
C ALA A 13 9.85 -22.72 -9.64
N ALA A 14 9.78 -21.58 -8.93
CA ALA A 14 8.60 -20.73 -8.90
C ALA A 14 8.39 -19.93 -10.21
N ALA A 15 9.41 -19.81 -11.05
CA ALA A 15 9.36 -19.02 -12.29
C ALA A 15 8.66 -19.69 -13.48
N LEU A 16 8.10 -20.91 -13.34
CA LEU A 16 7.60 -21.69 -14.48
C LEU A 16 6.09 -21.91 -14.57
N THR A 17 5.29 -21.31 -13.69
CA THR A 17 3.83 -21.25 -13.91
C THR A 17 3.47 -19.84 -14.38
N PRO A 18 2.86 -19.67 -15.56
CA PRO A 18 2.36 -18.35 -15.97
C PRO A 18 1.28 -17.93 -14.99
N TYR A 19 1.61 -16.93 -14.17
CA TYR A 19 0.68 -16.37 -13.16
C TYR A 19 -0.57 -15.77 -13.83
N PHE A 20 -0.41 -15.30 -15.07
CA PHE A 20 -1.50 -14.84 -15.92
C PHE A 20 -1.32 -15.33 -17.35
N ALA A 21 -2.42 -15.81 -17.97
CA ALA A 21 -2.45 -15.97 -19.41
C ALA A 21 -2.37 -14.57 -20.04
N LEU A 22 -1.42 -14.38 -20.98
CA LEU A 22 -1.36 -13.13 -21.75
C LEU A 22 -2.72 -12.90 -22.42
N PRO A 23 -3.45 -11.82 -22.12
CA PRO A 23 -4.64 -11.49 -22.86
C PRO A 23 -4.23 -11.23 -24.31
N LYS A 24 -5.05 -11.67 -25.28
CA LYS A 24 -4.89 -11.26 -26.69
C LYS A 24 -4.76 -9.75 -26.72
N ALA A 25 -3.67 -9.26 -27.31
CA ALA A 25 -3.44 -7.85 -27.50
C ALA A 25 -4.69 -7.20 -28.10
N ARG A 26 -5.31 -6.30 -27.34
CA ARG A 26 -6.26 -5.34 -27.90
C ARG A 26 -5.48 -4.38 -28.81
N ALA A 27 -6.15 -3.76 -29.76
CA ALA A 27 -5.56 -2.90 -30.78
C ALA A 27 -4.36 -2.11 -30.25
N GLU A 28 -3.18 -2.37 -30.84
CA GLU A 28 -1.95 -1.64 -30.53
C GLU A 28 -2.25 -0.14 -30.55
N SER A 29 -1.75 0.58 -29.54
CA SER A 29 -1.72 2.03 -29.58
C SER A 29 -0.86 2.44 -30.79
N ASP A 30 -1.16 3.57 -31.42
CA ASP A 30 -0.34 4.10 -32.53
C ASP A 30 1.14 4.27 -32.11
N THR A 31 1.43 4.32 -30.82
CA THR A 31 2.76 4.46 -30.22
C THR A 31 3.38 3.11 -29.78
N GLY A 32 2.62 2.02 -29.76
CA GLY A 32 3.04 0.73 -29.16
C GLY A 32 3.13 0.76 -27.63
N ARG A 33 2.77 1.88 -26.97
CA ARG A 33 2.79 2.04 -25.51
C ARG A 33 1.44 1.66 -24.90
N LEU A 34 1.44 1.13 -23.68
CA LEU A 34 0.21 0.93 -22.90
C LEU A 34 -0.46 2.25 -22.57
N ARG A 35 -1.78 2.25 -22.49
CA ARG A 35 -2.60 3.42 -22.14
C ARG A 35 -3.11 3.28 -20.72
N LEU A 36 -2.75 4.23 -19.87
CA LEU A 36 -3.06 4.28 -18.45
C LEU A 36 -4.09 5.40 -18.17
N ALA A 37 -5.03 5.11 -17.29
CA ALA A 37 -5.84 6.12 -16.63
C ALA A 37 -5.48 6.22 -15.15
N SER A 38 -5.44 7.44 -14.59
CA SER A 38 -5.32 7.65 -13.15
C SER A 38 -6.69 7.92 -12.53
N ILE A 39 -7.03 7.19 -11.49
CA ILE A 39 -8.22 7.38 -10.65
C ILE A 39 -7.73 7.76 -9.25
N GLY A 40 -7.97 9.02 -8.84
CA GLY A 40 -7.25 9.70 -7.79
C GLY A 40 -6.00 10.38 -8.34
N CYS A 41 -6.07 11.70 -8.51
CA CYS A 41 -5.04 12.50 -9.16
C CYS A 41 -4.33 13.48 -8.20
N GLY A 42 -4.61 13.38 -6.90
CA GLY A 42 -3.98 14.19 -5.87
C GLY A 42 -2.50 13.85 -5.63
N GLY A 43 -1.95 14.22 -4.46
CA GLY A 43 -0.54 14.13 -4.12
C GLY A 43 0.17 12.86 -4.57
N GLN A 44 -0.24 11.68 -4.05
CA GLN A 44 0.39 10.40 -4.41
C GLN A 44 0.12 10.03 -5.88
N GLY A 45 -1.11 10.23 -6.37
CA GLY A 45 -1.43 9.95 -7.77
C GLY A 45 -0.56 10.74 -8.75
N ARG A 46 -0.31 12.03 -8.47
CA ARG A 46 0.63 12.86 -9.26
C ARG A 46 2.05 12.33 -9.21
N LEU A 47 2.53 11.95 -8.03
CA LEU A 47 3.86 11.37 -7.89
C LEU A 47 3.98 10.08 -8.71
N ASP A 48 3.02 9.18 -8.62
CA ASP A 48 3.04 7.93 -9.38
C ASP A 48 2.98 8.17 -10.90
N MET A 49 2.11 9.09 -11.32
CA MET A 49 2.02 9.49 -12.74
C MET A 49 3.34 10.06 -13.27
N SER A 50 4.15 10.74 -12.46
CA SER A 50 5.46 11.26 -12.89
C SER A 50 6.44 10.17 -13.31
N TYR A 51 6.28 8.96 -12.77
CA TYR A 51 7.05 7.78 -13.16
C TYR A 51 6.36 7.03 -14.31
N PHE A 52 5.03 6.85 -14.25
CA PHE A 52 4.29 6.17 -15.31
C PHE A 52 4.38 6.90 -16.65
N ASP A 53 4.39 8.23 -16.69
CA ASP A 53 4.49 9.02 -17.95
C ASP A 53 5.76 8.70 -18.76
N LYS A 54 6.80 8.20 -18.10
CA LYS A 54 8.02 7.71 -18.75
C LYS A 54 7.83 6.33 -19.42
N LEU A 55 6.86 5.54 -18.97
CA LEU A 55 6.65 4.13 -19.36
C LEU A 55 5.42 3.94 -20.25
N VAL A 56 4.37 4.71 -20.05
CA VAL A 56 3.05 4.55 -20.69
C VAL A 56 2.50 5.88 -21.19
N ASP A 57 1.42 5.84 -21.96
CA ASP A 57 0.65 7.02 -22.31
C ASP A 57 -0.47 7.23 -21.29
N ILE A 58 -0.48 8.35 -20.57
CA ILE A 58 -1.56 8.73 -19.68
C ILE A 58 -2.68 9.36 -20.52
N VAL A 59 -3.83 8.67 -20.61
CA VAL A 59 -4.92 9.05 -21.54
C VAL A 59 -6.19 9.53 -20.83
N ALA A 60 -6.30 9.33 -19.51
CA ALA A 60 -7.44 9.82 -18.74
C ALA A 60 -7.04 10.12 -17.28
N LEU A 61 -7.66 11.15 -16.71
CA LEU A 61 -7.58 11.55 -15.31
C LEU A 61 -8.98 11.53 -14.71
N CYS A 62 -9.13 10.94 -13.54
CA CYS A 62 -10.39 10.94 -12.80
C CYS A 62 -10.18 11.34 -11.36
N ASP A 63 -10.86 12.38 -10.92
CA ASP A 63 -10.89 12.79 -9.52
C ASP A 63 -12.22 13.48 -9.20
N VAL A 64 -12.66 13.35 -7.96
CA VAL A 64 -13.88 13.99 -7.44
C VAL A 64 -13.65 15.46 -7.03
N ASP A 65 -12.39 15.90 -6.99
CA ASP A 65 -12.01 17.29 -6.81
C ASP A 65 -11.45 17.86 -8.13
N SER A 66 -12.23 18.74 -8.77
CA SER A 66 -11.88 19.34 -10.04
C SER A 66 -10.71 20.32 -9.98
N ASN A 67 -10.38 20.85 -8.80
CA ASN A 67 -9.26 21.75 -8.56
C ASN A 67 -7.99 20.96 -8.18
N PHE A 68 -7.94 20.44 -6.95
CA PHE A 68 -6.78 19.75 -6.40
C PHE A 68 -6.41 18.48 -7.21
N GLY A 69 -7.40 17.67 -7.58
CA GLY A 69 -7.16 16.45 -8.35
C GLY A 69 -6.87 16.73 -9.82
N ILE A 70 -7.76 17.44 -10.51
CA ILE A 70 -7.70 17.58 -11.98
C ILE A 70 -6.86 18.78 -12.41
N ALA A 71 -7.24 20.00 -12.03
CA ALA A 71 -6.59 21.21 -12.56
C ALA A 71 -5.09 21.24 -12.24
N GLU A 72 -4.70 20.98 -10.99
CA GLU A 72 -3.30 20.95 -10.59
C GLU A 72 -2.51 19.85 -11.31
N THR A 73 -3.13 18.69 -11.60
CA THR A 73 -2.48 17.59 -12.31
C THR A 73 -2.28 17.89 -13.80
N LEU A 74 -3.20 18.58 -14.43
CA LEU A 74 -3.05 19.03 -15.82
C LEU A 74 -1.84 19.99 -16.00
N TRP A 75 -1.49 20.76 -14.96
CA TRP A 75 -0.30 21.61 -14.97
C TRP A 75 1.02 20.81 -15.03
N CYS A 76 1.02 19.55 -14.64
CA CYS A 76 2.20 18.68 -14.72
C CYS A 76 2.53 18.27 -16.16
N GLY A 77 1.62 18.45 -17.12
CA GLY A 77 1.84 18.17 -18.53
C GLY A 77 1.94 16.69 -18.88
N TYR A 78 1.32 15.81 -18.07
CA TYR A 78 1.22 14.38 -18.41
C TYR A 78 0.31 14.16 -19.62
N GLY A 79 0.58 13.11 -20.40
CA GLY A 79 -0.28 12.78 -21.52
C GLY A 79 0.36 11.88 -22.56
N ARG A 80 -0.38 11.64 -23.65
CA ARG A 80 0.12 10.88 -24.80
C ARG A 80 1.08 11.72 -25.61
N LYS A 81 2.24 11.17 -25.97
CA LYS A 81 3.25 11.86 -26.77
C LYS A 81 3.07 11.56 -28.25
N GLU A 82 2.87 12.60 -29.05
CA GLU A 82 2.86 12.56 -30.53
C GLU A 82 3.97 13.46 -31.07
N GLY A 83 5.16 12.88 -31.32
CA GLY A 83 6.37 13.65 -31.57
C GLY A 83 6.69 14.61 -30.43
N ASP A 84 6.80 15.90 -30.71
CA ASP A 84 7.06 16.94 -29.69
C ASP A 84 5.80 17.45 -28.98
N LYS A 85 4.61 16.95 -29.36
CA LYS A 85 3.34 17.35 -28.75
C LYS A 85 2.94 16.41 -27.63
N VAL A 86 2.41 16.99 -26.56
CA VAL A 86 1.69 16.25 -25.51
C VAL A 86 0.20 16.47 -25.72
N ILE A 87 -0.54 15.39 -25.97
CA ILE A 87 -2.00 15.40 -26.00
C ILE A 87 -2.46 15.18 -24.58
N GLN A 88 -3.12 16.19 -24.01
CA GLN A 88 -3.63 16.11 -22.64
C GLN A 88 -4.63 14.98 -22.48
N PRO A 89 -4.66 14.32 -21.32
CA PRO A 89 -5.62 13.27 -21.02
C PRO A 89 -7.04 13.85 -20.90
N ASP A 90 -8.04 13.03 -21.22
CA ASP A 90 -9.44 13.33 -20.93
C ASP A 90 -9.69 13.36 -19.43
N THR A 91 -10.64 14.19 -18.96
CA THR A 91 -10.90 14.36 -17.54
C THR A 91 -12.30 13.88 -17.14
N TYR A 92 -12.42 13.24 -15.97
CA TYR A 92 -13.65 12.67 -15.47
C TYR A 92 -13.80 12.96 -13.97
N SER A 93 -15.04 13.10 -13.50
CA SER A 93 -15.38 13.13 -12.07
C SER A 93 -15.92 11.79 -11.55
N ASP A 94 -16.30 10.88 -12.44
CA ASP A 94 -16.83 9.55 -12.15
C ASP A 94 -15.95 8.49 -12.80
N TYR A 95 -15.26 7.68 -11.98
CA TYR A 95 -14.35 6.64 -12.46
C TYR A 95 -15.03 5.57 -13.33
N ARG A 96 -16.33 5.35 -13.18
CA ARG A 96 -17.08 4.38 -13.99
C ARG A 96 -17.02 4.74 -15.48
N ARG A 97 -16.99 6.05 -15.80
CA ARG A 97 -16.82 6.52 -17.18
C ARG A 97 -15.44 6.22 -17.75
N VAL A 98 -14.40 6.18 -16.88
CA VAL A 98 -13.06 5.71 -17.27
C VAL A 98 -13.09 4.22 -17.58
N LEU A 99 -13.77 3.41 -16.76
CA LEU A 99 -13.84 1.96 -16.94
C LEU A 99 -14.63 1.54 -18.18
N GLU A 100 -15.58 2.36 -18.65
CA GLU A 100 -16.33 2.14 -19.90
C GLU A 100 -15.45 2.27 -21.17
N ARG A 101 -14.27 2.88 -21.09
CA ARG A 101 -13.39 3.09 -22.23
C ARG A 101 -12.65 1.81 -22.62
N ASP A 102 -12.81 1.39 -23.88
CA ASP A 102 -12.14 0.21 -24.43
C ASP A 102 -10.67 0.45 -24.77
N ASP A 103 -10.26 1.70 -24.89
CA ASP A 103 -8.90 2.09 -25.26
C ASP A 103 -7.94 2.20 -24.05
N ILE A 104 -8.38 1.95 -22.82
CA ILE A 104 -7.55 1.95 -21.62
C ILE A 104 -7.13 0.51 -21.28
N ASP A 105 -5.82 0.28 -21.14
CA ASP A 105 -5.23 -1.02 -20.84
C ASP A 105 -5.09 -1.25 -19.32
N ALA A 106 -4.74 -0.20 -18.58
CA ALA A 106 -4.50 -0.28 -17.14
C ALA A 106 -5.00 0.97 -16.40
N VAL A 107 -5.25 0.81 -15.11
CA VAL A 107 -5.59 1.92 -14.21
C VAL A 107 -4.61 2.01 -13.05
N LEU A 108 -4.25 3.24 -12.69
CA LEU A 108 -3.66 3.60 -11.41
C LEU A 108 -4.81 3.99 -10.46
N VAL A 109 -4.93 3.30 -9.32
CA VAL A 109 -5.87 3.63 -8.26
C VAL A 109 -5.10 4.26 -7.11
N ALA A 110 -5.23 5.58 -6.93
CA ALA A 110 -4.55 6.37 -5.91
C ALA A 110 -5.53 7.29 -5.16
N THR A 111 -6.73 6.79 -4.96
CA THR A 111 -7.81 7.40 -4.17
C THR A 111 -7.54 7.27 -2.68
N PRO A 112 -8.38 7.83 -1.78
CA PRO A 112 -8.38 7.42 -0.38
C PRO A 112 -8.67 5.92 -0.21
N ASP A 113 -8.12 5.33 0.87
CA ASP A 113 -8.05 3.88 1.09
C ASP A 113 -9.41 3.17 0.96
N HIS A 114 -10.47 3.81 1.45
CA HIS A 114 -11.83 3.24 1.43
C HIS A 114 -12.42 3.04 0.03
N TRP A 115 -11.81 3.59 -1.00
CA TRP A 115 -12.21 3.41 -2.39
C TRP A 115 -11.43 2.34 -3.14
N HIS A 116 -10.25 1.95 -2.63
CA HIS A 116 -9.30 1.07 -3.35
C HIS A 116 -9.96 -0.21 -3.82
N THR A 117 -10.57 -0.95 -2.92
CA THR A 117 -11.14 -2.29 -3.21
C THR A 117 -12.23 -2.22 -4.27
N LYS A 118 -13.20 -1.30 -4.13
CA LYS A 118 -14.31 -1.18 -5.09
C LYS A 118 -13.82 -0.85 -6.49
N ILE A 119 -13.01 0.20 -6.62
CA ILE A 119 -12.49 0.64 -7.93
C ILE A 119 -11.63 -0.45 -8.56
N ALA A 120 -10.76 -1.09 -7.78
CA ALA A 120 -9.87 -2.13 -8.29
C ALA A 120 -10.63 -3.36 -8.79
N ILE A 121 -11.67 -3.82 -8.08
CA ILE A 121 -12.49 -4.96 -8.51
C ILE A 121 -13.25 -4.59 -9.79
N GLU A 122 -13.93 -3.45 -9.83
CA GLU A 122 -14.68 -3.01 -11.02
C GLU A 122 -13.76 -2.77 -12.23
N ALA A 123 -12.53 -2.29 -12.01
CA ALA A 123 -11.54 -2.18 -13.08
C ALA A 123 -11.15 -3.54 -13.66
N MET A 124 -10.92 -4.55 -12.80
CA MET A 124 -10.63 -5.91 -13.27
C MET A 124 -11.84 -6.55 -13.98
N GLN A 125 -13.07 -6.29 -13.51
CA GLN A 125 -14.32 -6.69 -14.20
C GLN A 125 -14.41 -6.06 -15.59
N ALA A 126 -14.01 -4.80 -15.73
CA ALA A 126 -13.92 -4.10 -17.01
C ALA A 126 -12.71 -4.52 -17.87
N GLY A 127 -11.93 -5.52 -17.43
CA GLY A 127 -10.81 -6.07 -18.17
C GLY A 127 -9.50 -5.27 -18.07
N LYS A 128 -9.39 -4.32 -17.15
CA LYS A 128 -8.19 -3.48 -16.96
C LYS A 128 -7.17 -4.16 -16.03
N HIS A 129 -5.88 -3.93 -16.28
CA HIS A 129 -4.83 -4.19 -15.29
C HIS A 129 -4.86 -3.10 -14.23
N VAL A 130 -4.41 -3.40 -12.99
CA VAL A 130 -4.55 -2.47 -11.87
C VAL A 130 -3.24 -2.30 -11.12
N PHE A 131 -2.77 -1.08 -11.01
CA PHE A 131 -1.82 -0.66 -10.00
C PHE A 131 -2.60 0.06 -8.91
N CYS A 132 -2.65 -0.50 -7.69
CA CYS A 132 -3.39 0.07 -6.58
C CYS A 132 -2.44 0.56 -5.51
N GLU A 133 -2.53 1.83 -5.11
CA GLU A 133 -1.72 2.35 -4.02
C GLU A 133 -2.02 1.63 -2.70
N LYS A 134 -1.03 1.69 -1.80
CA LYS A 134 -1.16 1.19 -0.42
C LYS A 134 -1.97 2.20 0.45
N PRO A 135 -2.65 1.73 1.49
CA PRO A 135 -2.91 0.33 1.84
C PRO A 135 -3.85 -0.33 0.84
N LEU A 136 -3.74 -1.63 0.69
CA LEU A 136 -4.52 -2.38 -0.31
C LEU A 136 -6.03 -2.19 -0.15
N THR A 137 -6.51 -2.15 1.10
CA THR A 137 -7.93 -2.23 1.48
C THR A 137 -8.20 -1.44 2.76
N LEU A 138 -9.46 -1.38 3.19
CA LEU A 138 -9.85 -0.80 4.47
C LEU A 138 -10.27 -1.84 5.52
N THR A 139 -10.62 -3.06 5.13
CA THR A 139 -11.09 -4.12 6.04
C THR A 139 -10.50 -5.49 5.70
N LEU A 140 -10.58 -6.43 6.66
CA LEU A 140 -10.14 -7.82 6.45
C LEU A 140 -10.99 -8.53 5.39
N GLU A 141 -12.29 -8.27 5.33
CA GLU A 141 -13.16 -8.83 4.29
C GLU A 141 -12.76 -8.36 2.90
N GLU A 142 -12.41 -7.07 2.77
CA GLU A 142 -11.92 -6.50 1.51
C GLU A 142 -10.62 -7.18 1.03
N ASN A 143 -9.75 -7.60 1.95
CA ASN A 143 -8.53 -8.36 1.61
C ASN A 143 -8.87 -9.69 0.91
N ARG A 144 -9.88 -10.40 1.41
CA ARG A 144 -10.35 -11.65 0.78
C ARG A 144 -10.95 -11.38 -0.60
N LEU A 145 -11.85 -10.39 -0.69
CA LEU A 145 -12.54 -10.06 -1.94
C LEU A 145 -11.58 -9.61 -3.04
N ILE A 146 -10.61 -8.73 -2.74
CA ILE A 146 -9.65 -8.27 -3.76
C ILE A 146 -8.78 -9.40 -4.28
N ARG A 147 -8.33 -10.32 -3.41
CA ARG A 147 -7.56 -11.51 -3.81
C ARG A 147 -8.39 -12.43 -4.69
N GLU A 148 -9.63 -12.71 -4.31
CA GLU A 148 -10.56 -13.51 -5.13
C GLU A 148 -10.78 -12.89 -6.51
N ALA A 149 -10.95 -11.57 -6.58
CA ALA A 149 -11.11 -10.83 -7.84
C ALA A 149 -9.87 -10.94 -8.74
N VAL A 150 -8.66 -10.77 -8.18
CA VAL A 150 -7.41 -10.93 -8.95
C VAL A 150 -7.33 -12.32 -9.55
N HIS A 151 -7.59 -13.36 -8.78
CA HIS A 151 -7.56 -14.75 -9.26
C HIS A 151 -8.66 -15.03 -10.29
N LYS A 152 -9.88 -14.51 -10.07
CA LYS A 152 -11.01 -14.71 -10.96
C LYS A 152 -10.84 -14.04 -12.33
N TYR A 153 -10.41 -12.77 -12.34
CA TYR A 153 -10.32 -11.99 -13.58
C TYR A 153 -8.97 -12.09 -14.29
N GLY A 154 -7.94 -12.61 -13.61
CA GLY A 154 -6.62 -12.86 -14.19
C GLY A 154 -5.96 -11.61 -14.79
N ARG A 155 -6.17 -10.43 -14.17
CA ARG A 155 -5.50 -9.20 -14.55
C ARG A 155 -4.21 -9.04 -13.76
N VAL A 156 -3.21 -8.43 -14.35
CA VAL A 156 -2.01 -8.04 -13.60
C VAL A 156 -2.45 -7.03 -12.56
N PHE A 157 -2.13 -7.34 -11.29
CA PHE A 157 -2.45 -6.52 -10.14
C PHE A 157 -1.21 -6.32 -9.29
N GLN A 158 -0.86 -5.07 -9.00
CA GLN A 158 0.28 -4.73 -8.15
C GLN A 158 -0.11 -3.69 -7.10
N VAL A 159 0.38 -3.88 -5.87
CA VAL A 159 0.20 -2.92 -4.78
C VAL A 159 1.36 -1.93 -4.75
N GLY A 160 1.10 -0.67 -4.43
CA GLY A 160 2.06 0.43 -4.41
C GLY A 160 3.10 0.39 -3.27
N THR A 161 3.65 -0.79 -2.95
CA THR A 161 4.66 -0.97 -1.89
C THR A 161 6.08 -0.94 -2.46
N MET A 162 6.51 0.22 -2.96
CA MET A 162 7.78 0.42 -3.65
C MET A 162 9.04 0.08 -2.83
N GLN A 163 8.92 -0.09 -1.51
CA GLN A 163 10.08 -0.43 -0.66
C GLN A 163 10.72 -1.78 -1.05
N ARG A 164 9.98 -2.70 -1.67
CA ARG A 164 10.55 -3.95 -2.22
C ARG A 164 11.55 -3.74 -3.36
N CYS A 165 11.64 -2.52 -3.91
CA CYS A 165 12.58 -2.14 -4.97
C CYS A 165 13.78 -1.31 -4.49
N PHE A 166 13.93 -1.08 -3.16
CA PHE A 166 15.10 -0.38 -2.61
C PHE A 166 16.31 -1.32 -2.53
N ASN A 167 17.14 -1.32 -3.57
CA ASN A 167 18.27 -2.24 -3.73
C ASN A 167 19.45 -1.98 -2.77
N ASN A 168 19.57 -0.78 -2.21
CA ASN A 168 20.65 -0.40 -1.29
C ASN A 168 20.30 -0.56 0.20
N SER A 169 19.09 -1.01 0.54
CA SER A 169 18.66 -1.18 1.93
C SER A 169 17.75 -2.40 2.11
N PHE A 170 16.46 -2.30 1.76
CA PHE A 170 15.50 -3.37 2.05
C PHE A 170 15.78 -4.69 1.30
N MET A 171 16.26 -4.62 0.05
CA MET A 171 16.65 -5.83 -0.68
C MET A 171 17.90 -6.48 -0.06
N ILE A 172 18.88 -5.69 0.39
CA ILE A 172 20.06 -6.22 1.12
C ILE A 172 19.61 -6.89 2.42
N ALA A 173 18.70 -6.29 3.19
CA ALA A 173 18.14 -6.90 4.40
C ALA A 173 17.47 -8.23 4.09
N ALA A 174 16.67 -8.31 3.02
CA ALA A 174 16.02 -9.54 2.59
C ALA A 174 17.04 -10.62 2.18
N LEU A 175 18.11 -10.27 1.46
CA LEU A 175 19.17 -11.21 1.08
C LEU A 175 19.91 -11.72 2.32
N ILE A 176 20.22 -10.87 3.29
CA ILE A 176 20.85 -11.26 4.57
C ILE A 176 19.97 -12.26 5.33
N ILE A 177 18.66 -11.94 5.48
CA ILE A 177 17.74 -12.76 6.26
C ILE A 177 17.49 -14.09 5.57
N ARG A 178 17.15 -14.09 4.28
CA ARG A 178 16.91 -15.32 3.49
C ARG A 178 18.17 -16.18 3.32
N GLY A 179 19.35 -15.56 3.31
CA GLY A 179 20.62 -16.25 3.31
C GLY A 179 20.97 -16.90 4.65
N GLY A 180 20.19 -16.65 5.72
CA GLY A 180 20.39 -17.22 7.06
C GLY A 180 21.58 -16.63 7.83
N TYR A 181 22.06 -15.45 7.42
CA TYR A 181 23.21 -14.80 8.07
C TYR A 181 22.89 -14.33 9.49
N LEU A 182 21.61 -13.98 9.79
CA LEU A 182 21.16 -13.65 11.14
C LEU A 182 20.75 -14.87 11.96
N GLY A 183 20.80 -16.08 11.36
CA GLY A 183 20.25 -17.29 12.00
C GLY A 183 18.73 -17.30 12.01
N GLU A 184 18.12 -17.86 13.04
CA GLU A 184 16.67 -17.84 13.24
C GLU A 184 16.26 -16.47 13.77
N ILE A 185 15.32 -15.79 13.08
CA ILE A 185 14.77 -14.51 13.53
C ILE A 185 13.81 -14.78 14.70
N LYS A 186 14.03 -14.10 15.82
CA LYS A 186 13.26 -14.28 17.06
C LYS A 186 12.38 -13.08 17.38
N ASN A 187 12.84 -11.88 17.02
CA ASN A 187 12.16 -10.64 17.31
C ASN A 187 12.30 -9.67 16.14
N VAL A 188 11.22 -8.94 15.86
CA VAL A 188 11.22 -7.85 14.88
C VAL A 188 10.55 -6.64 15.50
N VAL A 189 11.22 -5.49 15.51
CA VAL A 189 10.64 -4.22 15.94
C VAL A 189 10.41 -3.35 14.71
N ILE A 190 9.18 -2.90 14.55
CA ILE A 190 8.71 -2.15 13.37
C ILE A 190 8.23 -0.79 13.87
N ASP A 191 9.08 0.23 13.76
CA ASP A 191 8.75 1.61 14.13
C ASP A 191 8.13 2.33 12.94
N ILE A 192 6.84 2.68 13.09
CA ILE A 192 6.04 3.34 12.05
C ILE A 192 5.65 4.78 12.41
N GLY A 193 6.03 5.24 13.59
CA GLY A 193 5.62 6.54 14.12
C GLY A 193 4.17 6.56 14.60
N GLY A 194 3.83 7.50 15.47
CA GLY A 194 2.46 7.73 15.96
C GLY A 194 1.63 8.59 15.01
N CYS A 195 0.31 8.54 15.14
CA CYS A 195 -0.57 9.43 14.40
C CYS A 195 -0.61 10.83 15.04
N PRO A 196 -0.85 11.89 14.26
CA PRO A 196 -1.07 13.23 14.81
C PRO A 196 -2.41 13.35 15.52
N THR A 197 -2.56 14.41 16.29
CA THR A 197 -3.83 14.85 16.89
C THR A 197 -4.37 16.06 16.14
N SER A 198 -5.64 16.38 16.32
CA SER A 198 -6.25 17.62 15.83
C SER A 198 -6.99 18.38 16.94
N PRO A 199 -7.18 19.71 16.80
CA PRO A 199 -8.20 20.40 17.56
C PRO A 199 -9.61 19.89 17.19
N VAL A 200 -10.63 20.43 17.84
CA VAL A 200 -12.03 20.28 17.39
C VAL A 200 -12.17 21.00 16.04
N ILE A 201 -12.53 20.27 15.02
CA ILE A 201 -12.65 20.78 13.65
C ILE A 201 -14.10 21.20 13.40
N PRO A 202 -14.36 22.48 13.08
CA PRO A 202 -15.71 22.99 12.87
C PRO A 202 -16.33 22.48 11.56
N LYS A 203 -17.65 22.48 11.47
CA LYS A 203 -18.37 22.32 10.21
C LYS A 203 -18.03 23.46 9.25
N ALA A 204 -17.82 23.11 8.00
CA ALA A 204 -17.52 24.06 6.94
C ALA A 204 -18.36 23.74 5.67
N PRO A 205 -18.57 24.71 4.78
CA PRO A 205 -19.19 24.43 3.49
C PRO A 205 -18.28 23.53 2.66
N VAL A 206 -18.88 22.61 1.91
CA VAL A 206 -18.14 21.79 0.95
C VAL A 206 -17.57 22.72 -0.14
N PRO A 207 -16.28 22.62 -0.49
CA PRO A 207 -15.72 23.36 -1.62
C PRO A 207 -16.49 23.08 -2.92
N GLU A 208 -16.71 24.10 -3.75
CA GLU A 208 -17.44 23.94 -5.02
C GLU A 208 -16.76 22.98 -5.99
N SER A 209 -15.45 22.80 -5.86
CA SER A 209 -14.66 21.87 -6.69
C SER A 209 -14.82 20.40 -6.29
N LEU A 210 -15.36 20.10 -5.09
CA LEU A 210 -15.36 18.77 -4.48
C LEU A 210 -16.75 18.13 -4.50
N ASP A 211 -16.88 16.97 -5.16
CA ASP A 211 -18.05 16.10 -4.96
C ASP A 211 -17.90 15.32 -3.65
N TRP A 212 -18.39 15.91 -2.55
CA TRP A 212 -18.30 15.33 -1.21
C TRP A 212 -19.07 14.01 -1.09
N ASN A 213 -20.18 13.85 -1.80
CA ASN A 213 -20.94 12.61 -1.80
C ASN A 213 -20.16 11.44 -2.43
N MET A 214 -19.53 11.68 -3.59
CA MET A 214 -18.65 10.70 -4.23
C MET A 214 -17.39 10.50 -3.42
N TRP A 215 -16.81 11.53 -2.81
CA TRP A 215 -15.63 11.39 -1.97
C TRP A 215 -15.90 10.43 -0.79
N LEU A 216 -17.03 10.57 -0.09
CA LEU A 216 -17.44 9.70 1.01
C LEU A 216 -17.66 8.25 0.56
N GLY A 217 -18.23 8.03 -0.62
CA GLY A 217 -18.44 6.69 -1.16
C GLY A 217 -19.15 5.75 -0.21
N GLN A 218 -18.51 4.65 0.15
CA GLN A 218 -19.01 3.63 1.08
C GLN A 218 -19.08 4.09 2.53
N ALA A 219 -18.32 5.12 2.91
CA ALA A 219 -18.28 5.63 4.27
C ALA A 219 -19.60 6.32 4.64
N PRO A 220 -19.94 6.45 5.94
CA PRO A 220 -21.15 7.13 6.38
C PRO A 220 -21.28 8.56 5.83
N LEU A 221 -22.51 8.96 5.54
CA LEU A 221 -22.81 10.33 5.13
C LEU A 221 -22.67 11.27 6.34
N VAL A 222 -21.67 12.14 6.30
CA VAL A 222 -21.33 13.09 7.37
C VAL A 222 -21.11 14.47 6.79
N ASP A 223 -21.26 15.51 7.63
CA ASP A 223 -20.93 16.87 7.27
C ASP A 223 -19.43 17.03 6.93
N TYR A 224 -19.15 17.92 6.00
CA TYR A 224 -17.80 18.37 5.75
C TYR A 224 -17.31 19.24 6.92
N ILE A 225 -16.11 18.95 7.40
CA ILE A 225 -15.45 19.71 8.46
C ILE A 225 -14.08 20.14 8.00
N ALA A 226 -13.71 21.38 8.28
CA ALA A 226 -12.40 21.93 7.90
C ALA A 226 -12.02 23.11 8.81
N SER A 227 -10.72 23.29 9.01
CA SER A 227 -10.13 24.44 9.69
C SER A 227 -8.79 24.77 9.06
N ASP A 228 -8.57 26.08 8.83
CA ASP A 228 -7.31 26.65 8.35
C ASP A 228 -6.43 27.15 9.50
N ASP A 229 -6.82 26.89 10.76
CA ASP A 229 -5.99 27.25 11.89
C ASP A 229 -4.57 26.75 11.70
N GLU A 230 -3.59 27.65 11.70
CA GLU A 230 -2.17 27.43 11.44
C GLU A 230 -1.45 26.58 12.50
N GLY A 231 -2.13 25.60 13.06
CA GLY A 231 -1.53 24.58 13.90
C GLY A 231 -0.72 23.65 13.02
N ASN A 232 0.60 23.84 13.00
CA ASN A 232 1.62 22.91 12.52
C ASN A 232 1.05 21.67 11.80
N THR A 233 0.79 21.77 10.51
CA THR A 233 0.74 20.57 9.67
C THR A 233 2.19 20.12 9.48
N PRO A 234 2.65 19.04 10.13
CA PRO A 234 4.06 18.65 10.11
C PRO A 234 4.53 18.12 8.75
N TRP A 235 3.68 18.01 7.76
CA TRP A 235 3.95 17.28 6.55
C TRP A 235 3.45 18.01 5.31
N GLU A 236 4.38 18.52 4.54
CA GLU A 236 4.40 18.91 3.14
C GLU A 236 4.09 20.36 2.76
N PRO A 237 5.06 20.97 2.02
CA PRO A 237 4.88 22.27 1.35
C PRO A 237 3.83 22.22 0.21
N ALA A 238 3.46 21.05 -0.27
CA ALA A 238 2.43 20.86 -1.30
C ALA A 238 0.99 20.98 -0.77
N ALA A 239 0.81 21.06 0.54
CA ALA A 239 -0.50 21.13 1.19
C ALA A 239 -1.13 22.53 1.21
N ALA A 240 -0.60 23.49 0.49
CA ALA A 240 -1.13 24.86 0.46
C ALA A 240 -2.52 24.98 -0.20
N SER A 241 -3.01 23.91 -0.84
CA SER A 241 -4.26 23.92 -1.60
C SER A 241 -5.47 23.39 -0.83
N PHE A 242 -5.31 22.88 0.39
CA PHE A 242 -6.41 22.35 1.20
C PHE A 242 -6.24 22.64 2.69
N PRO A 243 -7.34 22.61 3.49
CA PRO A 243 -7.33 22.96 4.90
C PRO A 243 -6.34 22.14 5.72
N ALA A 244 -5.71 22.78 6.70
CA ALA A 244 -4.77 22.16 7.63
C ALA A 244 -5.38 20.95 8.37
N TYR A 245 -6.65 21.06 8.75
CA TYR A 245 -7.43 20.00 9.38
C TYR A 245 -8.73 19.77 8.64
N SER A 246 -8.99 18.52 8.26
CA SER A 246 -10.26 18.13 7.62
C SER A 246 -10.46 16.61 7.72
N ARG A 247 -11.58 16.10 7.22
CA ARG A 247 -11.76 14.66 6.95
C ARG A 247 -11.20 14.26 5.59
N CYS A 248 -10.91 15.22 4.73
CA CYS A 248 -10.64 15.05 3.31
C CYS A 248 -9.15 15.17 2.96
N HIS A 249 -8.82 15.00 1.67
CA HIS A 249 -7.48 15.13 1.10
C HIS A 249 -6.45 14.31 1.89
N TYR A 250 -5.32 14.93 2.28
CA TYR A 250 -4.26 14.23 2.99
C TYR A 250 -4.69 13.73 4.37
N GLN A 251 -5.59 14.44 5.05
CA GLN A 251 -5.95 14.22 6.45
C GLN A 251 -6.89 13.02 6.66
N PHE A 252 -7.46 12.44 5.61
CA PHE A 252 -8.31 11.25 5.71
C PHE A 252 -7.63 10.07 6.43
N ARG A 253 -6.31 10.03 6.38
CA ARG A 253 -5.48 9.00 7.01
C ARG A 253 -5.70 8.84 8.51
N TRP A 254 -6.16 9.90 9.16
CA TRP A 254 -6.30 9.98 10.62
C TRP A 254 -7.71 9.68 11.12
N TRP A 255 -8.52 9.08 10.23
CA TRP A 255 -9.90 8.70 10.49
C TRP A 255 -10.11 7.23 10.17
N TYR A 256 -10.51 6.40 11.16
CA TYR A 256 -10.77 4.97 10.92
C TYR A 256 -11.93 4.72 9.95
N GLU A 257 -12.77 5.71 9.69
CA GLU A 257 -13.83 5.65 8.68
C GLU A 257 -13.28 5.58 7.25
N TYR A 258 -12.05 6.05 7.02
CA TYR A 258 -11.45 6.18 5.68
C TYR A 258 -10.11 5.48 5.54
N SER A 259 -9.41 5.23 6.65
CA SER A 259 -8.06 4.66 6.68
C SER A 259 -7.81 3.92 8.01
N GLY A 260 -6.60 3.43 8.25
CA GLY A 260 -6.19 2.80 9.52
C GLY A 260 -5.10 3.59 10.26
N GLY A 261 -4.91 4.87 9.97
CA GLY A 261 -3.82 5.66 10.55
C GLY A 261 -2.45 5.11 10.18
N LYS A 262 -1.50 5.21 11.09
CA LYS A 262 -0.14 4.71 10.85
C LYS A 262 -0.07 3.20 10.61
N PHE A 263 -1.01 2.42 11.14
CA PHE A 263 -1.02 0.97 10.90
C PHE A 263 -1.15 0.63 9.42
N THR A 264 -1.93 1.41 8.65
CA THR A 264 -2.12 1.19 7.22
C THR A 264 -1.28 2.14 6.36
N ASP A 265 -0.87 3.31 6.88
CA ASP A 265 -0.01 4.24 6.15
C ASP A 265 1.44 3.73 6.09
N TRP A 266 2.19 3.78 7.22
CA TRP A 266 3.56 3.27 7.28
C TRP A 266 3.63 1.77 7.55
N GLY A 267 2.64 1.19 8.25
CA GLY A 267 2.56 -0.24 8.48
C GLY A 267 2.53 -1.04 7.19
N ALA A 268 1.75 -0.61 6.19
CA ALA A 268 1.72 -1.25 4.87
C ALA A 268 3.08 -1.29 4.16
N HIS A 269 4.01 -0.41 4.52
CA HIS A 269 5.38 -0.43 4.02
C HIS A 269 6.31 -1.30 4.86
N HIS A 270 6.33 -1.12 6.18
CA HIS A 270 7.33 -1.74 7.04
C HIS A 270 6.96 -3.16 7.46
N ILE A 271 5.68 -3.44 7.73
CA ILE A 271 5.20 -4.82 7.94
C ILE A 271 5.41 -5.64 6.66
N ASP A 272 5.13 -5.05 5.50
CA ASP A 272 5.37 -5.67 4.20
C ASP A 272 6.82 -6.12 4.03
N ILE A 273 7.77 -5.21 4.27
CA ILE A 273 9.19 -5.53 4.19
C ILE A 273 9.60 -6.59 5.22
N ALA A 274 9.08 -6.53 6.44
CA ALA A 274 9.39 -7.50 7.48
C ALA A 274 8.96 -8.92 7.07
N LEU A 275 7.74 -9.07 6.61
CA LEU A 275 7.21 -10.35 6.12
C LEU A 275 7.94 -10.83 4.86
N TRP A 276 8.08 -9.96 3.87
CA TRP A 276 8.74 -10.26 2.62
C TRP A 276 10.21 -10.68 2.81
N ALA A 277 10.96 -9.96 3.64
CA ALA A 277 12.36 -10.30 3.92
C ALA A 277 12.51 -11.68 4.58
N MET A 278 11.57 -12.07 5.44
CA MET A 278 11.56 -13.40 6.06
C MET A 278 10.96 -14.50 5.17
N GLY A 279 10.48 -14.16 3.96
CA GLY A 279 9.85 -15.12 3.05
C GLY A 279 8.45 -15.56 3.47
N ARG A 280 7.78 -14.82 4.39
CA ARG A 280 6.39 -15.03 4.78
C ARG A 280 5.48 -14.33 3.79
N GLN A 281 4.84 -15.09 2.93
CA GLN A 281 4.07 -14.53 1.82
C GLN A 281 2.70 -15.21 1.61
N ASN A 282 2.38 -16.19 2.46
CA ASN A 282 1.06 -16.83 2.42
C ASN A 282 0.23 -16.38 3.63
N PRO A 283 -1.09 -16.32 3.52
CA PRO A 283 -1.96 -15.99 4.65
C PRO A 283 -1.71 -16.84 5.91
N ASP A 284 -1.42 -18.14 5.73
CA ASP A 284 -1.12 -19.09 6.82
C ASP A 284 0.18 -18.75 7.60
N ASP A 285 1.05 -17.90 7.02
CA ASP A 285 2.27 -17.42 7.68
C ASP A 285 1.99 -16.30 8.71
N GLY A 286 0.72 -15.95 8.94
CA GLY A 286 0.28 -14.86 9.79
C GLY A 286 0.42 -15.11 11.30
N PRO A 287 0.21 -14.07 12.12
CA PRO A 287 0.20 -14.18 13.58
C PRO A 287 -1.03 -14.97 14.08
N VAL A 288 -0.96 -15.50 15.29
CA VAL A 288 -2.09 -16.19 15.95
C VAL A 288 -2.65 -15.39 17.12
N GLU A 289 -1.92 -14.41 17.62
CA GLU A 289 -2.32 -13.52 18.73
C GLU A 289 -1.84 -12.11 18.45
N ILE A 290 -2.71 -11.12 18.67
CA ILE A 290 -2.41 -9.71 18.52
C ILE A 290 -2.78 -8.98 19.80
N ASP A 291 -1.80 -8.36 20.47
CA ASP A 291 -1.97 -7.65 21.72
C ASP A 291 -1.97 -6.14 21.50
N GLY A 292 -3.13 -5.50 21.65
CA GLY A 292 -3.34 -4.07 21.45
C GLY A 292 -3.56 -3.28 22.76
N ARG A 293 -3.22 -3.84 23.94
CA ARG A 293 -3.49 -3.21 25.24
C ARG A 293 -2.73 -1.90 25.48
N ASP A 294 -1.58 -1.74 24.83
CA ASP A 294 -0.72 -0.55 24.96
C ASP A 294 -1.01 0.51 23.88
N ALA A 295 -2.26 0.63 23.42
CA ALA A 295 -2.66 1.63 22.45
C ALA A 295 -3.40 2.80 23.11
N GLU A 296 -3.05 4.01 22.69
CA GLU A 296 -3.68 5.27 23.13
C GLU A 296 -4.29 5.99 21.93
N HIS A 297 -5.49 6.53 22.10
CA HIS A 297 -6.20 7.31 21.09
C HIS A 297 -6.35 8.78 21.53
N PRO A 298 -6.40 9.74 20.58
CA PRO A 298 -6.47 11.16 20.92
C PRO A 298 -7.84 11.58 21.44
N VAL A 299 -8.87 10.73 21.27
CA VAL A 299 -10.26 10.97 21.68
C VAL A 299 -10.78 9.77 22.48
N PRO A 300 -11.84 9.95 23.32
CA PRO A 300 -12.43 8.85 24.05
C PRO A 300 -13.07 7.80 23.13
N TYR A 301 -12.93 6.53 23.52
CA TYR A 301 -13.50 5.38 22.83
C TYR A 301 -14.52 4.65 23.67
N LYS A 302 -15.56 4.15 23.01
CA LYS A 302 -16.54 3.23 23.57
C LYS A 302 -16.81 2.10 22.59
N ASP A 303 -16.75 0.87 23.05
CA ASP A 303 -17.01 -0.33 22.23
C ASP A 303 -16.18 -0.41 20.92
N GLY A 304 -14.98 0.17 20.93
CA GLY A 304 -14.07 0.22 19.77
C GLY A 304 -14.35 1.36 18.78
N TYR A 305 -15.24 2.29 19.11
CA TYR A 305 -15.56 3.46 18.29
C TYR A 305 -15.24 4.77 19.03
N ALA A 306 -14.77 5.76 18.30
CA ALA A 306 -14.59 7.12 18.81
C ALA A 306 -15.96 7.69 19.22
N THR A 307 -16.01 8.41 20.36
CA THR A 307 -17.26 9.00 20.86
C THR A 307 -17.50 10.43 20.37
N VAL A 308 -16.56 10.97 19.60
CA VAL A 308 -16.62 12.26 18.90
C VAL A 308 -16.29 12.06 17.43
N ASP A 309 -16.86 12.90 16.59
CA ASP A 309 -16.78 12.77 15.13
C ASP A 309 -16.10 13.96 14.43
N ASN A 310 -15.48 14.84 15.18
CA ASN A 310 -14.88 16.08 14.67
C ASN A 310 -13.44 16.31 15.12
N GLN A 311 -12.74 15.24 15.44
CA GLN A 311 -11.30 15.22 15.72
C GLN A 311 -10.68 13.94 15.13
N PHE A 312 -9.40 13.97 14.79
CA PHE A 312 -8.67 12.78 14.39
C PHE A 312 -8.83 11.67 15.44
N ASN A 313 -9.04 10.44 14.97
CA ASN A 313 -9.42 9.36 15.89
C ASN A 313 -8.49 8.12 15.84
N THR A 314 -7.47 8.10 14.98
CA THR A 314 -6.53 6.97 14.91
C THR A 314 -5.52 6.98 16.06
N ALA A 315 -4.98 5.80 16.41
CA ALA A 315 -4.08 5.62 17.55
C ALA A 315 -2.81 6.49 17.44
N THR A 316 -2.49 7.24 18.51
CA THR A 316 -1.35 8.17 18.57
C THR A 316 -0.11 7.56 19.18
N ARG A 317 -0.28 6.62 20.11
CA ARG A 317 0.80 5.87 20.75
C ARG A 317 0.41 4.40 20.83
N PHE A 318 1.37 3.50 20.60
CA PHE A 318 1.09 2.07 20.63
C PHE A 318 2.34 1.20 20.66
N ASN A 319 2.18 0.02 21.25
CA ASN A 319 3.02 -1.16 21.05
C ASN A 319 2.08 -2.33 20.76
N ILE A 320 2.02 -2.78 19.52
CA ILE A 320 1.15 -3.90 19.11
C ILE A 320 2.03 -5.13 18.88
N TYR A 321 1.84 -6.14 19.73
CA TYR A 321 2.62 -7.36 19.64
C TYR A 321 1.88 -8.42 18.84
N HIS A 322 2.46 -8.85 17.74
CA HIS A 322 2.00 -9.97 16.93
C HIS A 322 2.82 -11.20 17.28
N LYS A 323 2.18 -12.25 17.80
CA LYS A 323 2.82 -13.52 18.14
C LYS A 323 2.46 -14.57 17.11
N PHE A 324 3.47 -15.23 16.60
CA PHE A 324 3.34 -16.28 15.59
C PHE A 324 3.45 -17.67 16.22
N ALA A 325 2.86 -18.68 15.55
CA ALA A 325 2.85 -20.04 16.06
C ALA A 325 4.25 -20.67 16.24
N ASP A 326 5.24 -20.21 15.49
CA ASP A 326 6.64 -20.64 15.58
C ASP A 326 7.47 -19.91 16.63
N GLY A 327 6.83 -19.02 17.41
CA GLY A 327 7.46 -18.28 18.49
C GLY A 327 8.11 -16.96 18.09
N LEU A 328 8.02 -16.54 16.82
CA LEU A 328 8.38 -15.20 16.40
C LEU A 328 7.47 -14.17 17.08
N VAL A 329 8.04 -13.04 17.48
CA VAL A 329 7.30 -11.87 17.95
C VAL A 329 7.65 -10.69 17.06
N MET A 330 6.62 -10.01 16.55
CA MET A 330 6.76 -8.71 15.89
C MET A 330 6.08 -7.64 16.74
N ASN A 331 6.81 -6.59 17.09
CA ASN A 331 6.27 -5.39 17.74
C ASN A 331 6.14 -4.27 16.72
N VAL A 332 4.91 -3.85 16.44
CA VAL A 332 4.61 -2.63 15.66
C VAL A 332 4.41 -1.49 16.64
N CYS A 333 5.28 -0.47 16.61
CA CYS A 333 5.31 0.59 17.60
C CYS A 333 5.31 1.99 17.00
N ASP A 334 4.90 2.96 17.82
CA ASP A 334 4.91 4.38 17.48
C ASP A 334 6.30 5.02 17.65
N SER A 335 7.18 4.39 18.42
CA SER A 335 8.54 4.88 18.62
C SER A 335 9.48 3.77 19.09
N SER A 336 10.69 3.81 18.60
CA SER A 336 11.79 2.97 19.06
C SER A 336 13.07 3.80 19.21
N LYS A 337 14.06 3.25 19.94
CA LYS A 337 15.38 3.92 20.08
C LYS A 337 16.19 3.99 18.77
N ASP A 338 15.86 3.12 17.81
CA ASP A 338 16.54 3.06 16.50
C ASP A 338 15.86 3.98 15.45
N GLY A 339 14.67 4.51 15.78
CA GLY A 339 13.86 5.39 14.95
C GLY A 339 13.08 4.62 13.87
N ASN A 340 12.37 5.36 13.01
CA ASN A 340 11.54 4.79 11.95
C ASN A 340 12.31 3.79 11.09
N GLY A 341 11.80 2.55 11.00
CA GLY A 341 12.43 1.45 10.29
C GLY A 341 12.11 0.09 10.91
N ILE A 342 12.92 -0.90 10.59
CA ILE A 342 12.71 -2.28 11.01
C ILE A 342 14.01 -2.83 11.60
N LEU A 343 13.95 -3.25 12.86
CA LEU A 343 15.03 -3.98 13.52
C LEU A 343 14.70 -5.48 13.47
N PHE A 344 15.59 -6.26 12.85
CA PHE A 344 15.56 -7.72 12.87
C PHE A 344 16.59 -8.25 13.84
N GLU A 345 16.17 -9.10 14.78
CA GLU A 345 17.02 -9.74 15.76
C GLU A 345 16.94 -11.26 15.62
N GLY A 346 18.05 -11.85 15.25
CA GLY A 346 18.20 -13.28 15.09
C GLY A 346 19.24 -13.87 16.04
N THR A 347 19.36 -15.22 16.05
CA THR A 347 20.27 -15.96 16.93
C THR A 347 21.74 -15.70 16.67
N LYS A 348 22.12 -15.12 15.52
CA LYS A 348 23.50 -14.84 15.12
C LYS A 348 23.82 -13.35 14.99
N GLY A 349 22.85 -12.46 15.18
CA GLY A 349 23.07 -11.03 15.06
C GLY A 349 21.79 -10.27 14.76
N ARG A 350 21.95 -8.98 14.51
CA ARG A 350 20.84 -8.06 14.23
C ARG A 350 21.21 -7.05 13.15
N ILE A 351 20.21 -6.57 12.44
CA ILE A 351 20.29 -5.44 11.50
C ILE A 351 19.10 -4.50 11.71
N HIS A 352 19.33 -3.20 11.54
CA HIS A 352 18.27 -2.22 11.40
C HIS A 352 18.27 -1.68 9.97
N VAL A 353 17.08 -1.56 9.37
CA VAL A 353 16.89 -1.08 8.00
C VAL A 353 15.77 -0.07 7.90
N SER A 354 16.01 1.01 7.15
CA SER A 354 15.03 2.04 6.79
C SER A 354 15.23 2.47 5.34
N ARG A 355 14.45 3.45 4.87
CA ARG A 355 14.63 3.98 3.50
C ARG A 355 16.04 4.57 3.35
N GLY A 356 16.83 4.00 2.45
CA GLY A 356 18.19 4.45 2.15
C GLY A 356 19.25 4.16 3.22
N ARG A 357 18.92 3.43 4.30
CA ARG A 357 19.88 3.08 5.35
C ARG A 357 19.72 1.64 5.83
N ILE A 358 20.84 0.94 5.94
CA ILE A 358 20.95 -0.35 6.61
C ILE A 358 22.19 -0.35 7.49
N VAL A 359 22.09 -0.83 8.73
CA VAL A 359 23.18 -0.87 9.68
C VAL A 359 23.22 -2.17 10.48
N GLY A 360 24.40 -2.54 10.92
CA GLY A 360 24.64 -3.73 11.73
C GLY A 360 26.01 -4.33 11.42
N LYS A 361 26.48 -5.19 12.30
CA LYS A 361 27.83 -5.76 12.20
C LYS A 361 28.12 -6.42 10.84
N LEU A 362 27.16 -7.16 10.29
CA LEU A 362 27.33 -7.80 8.97
C LEU A 362 27.52 -6.78 7.84
N ILE A 363 26.88 -5.62 7.94
CA ILE A 363 27.04 -4.53 6.95
C ILE A 363 28.42 -3.92 7.07
N GLU A 364 28.92 -3.68 8.29
CA GLU A 364 30.25 -3.15 8.56
C GLU A 364 31.34 -4.13 8.08
N GLU A 365 31.07 -5.44 8.09
CA GLU A 365 31.93 -6.51 7.59
C GLU A 365 31.82 -6.71 6.06
N GLY A 366 31.06 -5.87 5.34
CA GLY A 366 31.00 -5.88 3.88
C GLY A 366 30.14 -7.00 3.28
N ILE A 367 29.18 -7.57 4.01
CA ILE A 367 28.33 -8.66 3.50
C ILE A 367 27.60 -8.29 2.19
N ALA A 368 27.23 -7.01 2.02
CA ALA A 368 26.50 -6.55 0.86
C ALA A 368 27.29 -6.73 -0.46
N GLU A 369 28.62 -6.68 -0.41
CA GLU A 369 29.51 -6.84 -1.57
C GLU A 369 29.49 -8.27 -2.14
N GLN A 370 28.96 -9.23 -1.37
CA GLN A 370 28.88 -10.64 -1.81
C GLN A 370 27.65 -10.91 -2.68
N PHE A 371 26.65 -10.00 -2.67
CA PHE A 371 25.41 -10.16 -3.44
C PHE A 371 25.63 -9.69 -4.88
N LYS A 372 25.10 -10.48 -5.81
CA LYS A 372 25.20 -10.23 -7.25
C LYS A 372 23.85 -9.78 -7.79
N GLU A 373 23.86 -9.26 -9.00
CA GLU A 373 22.65 -8.81 -9.69
C GLU A 373 21.57 -9.90 -9.76
N GLU A 374 21.99 -11.16 -9.99
CA GLU A 374 21.05 -12.28 -10.03
C GLU A 374 20.32 -12.51 -8.69
N ASP A 375 20.94 -12.19 -7.56
CA ASP A 375 20.32 -12.30 -6.24
C ASP A 375 19.19 -11.26 -6.09
N TYR A 376 19.40 -10.04 -6.57
CA TYR A 376 18.40 -8.98 -6.58
C TYR A 376 17.25 -9.26 -7.57
N ILE A 377 17.56 -9.74 -8.76
CA ILE A 377 16.56 -10.17 -9.75
C ILE A 377 15.68 -11.29 -9.18
N ALA A 378 16.27 -12.25 -8.45
CA ALA A 378 15.51 -13.31 -7.78
C ALA A 378 14.51 -12.74 -6.74
N LEU A 379 14.87 -11.70 -5.99
CA LEU A 379 13.96 -11.00 -5.09
C LEU A 379 12.87 -10.23 -5.84
N ASN A 380 13.13 -9.82 -7.07
CA ASN A 380 12.19 -9.12 -7.96
C ASN A 380 11.33 -10.11 -8.79
N ASN A 381 11.10 -11.32 -8.26
CA ASN A 381 10.37 -12.42 -8.92
C ASN A 381 10.91 -12.81 -10.31
N GLY A 382 12.21 -12.66 -10.51
CA GLY A 382 12.90 -12.98 -11.77
C GLY A 382 12.81 -11.89 -12.84
N ILE A 383 12.18 -10.76 -12.55
CA ILE A 383 12.04 -9.63 -13.48
C ILE A 383 13.32 -8.78 -13.41
N PRO A 384 14.01 -8.55 -14.54
CA PRO A 384 15.18 -7.69 -14.57
C PRO A 384 14.85 -6.23 -14.26
N PHE A 385 15.84 -5.51 -13.72
CA PHE A 385 15.72 -4.07 -13.53
C PHE A 385 15.80 -3.34 -14.88
N SER A 386 15.18 -2.16 -14.93
CA SER A 386 15.24 -1.31 -16.12
C SER A 386 16.67 -0.80 -16.36
N PRO A 387 17.18 -0.84 -17.60
CA PRO A 387 18.46 -0.25 -17.93
C PRO A 387 18.50 1.27 -17.74
N GLU A 388 17.33 1.94 -17.70
CA GLU A 388 17.20 3.39 -17.53
C GLU A 388 17.47 3.88 -16.10
N THR A 389 17.68 2.97 -15.14
CA THR A 389 17.79 3.34 -13.71
C THR A 389 19.22 3.32 -13.17
N ASN A 390 20.21 2.99 -13.99
CA ASN A 390 21.60 2.85 -13.54
C ASN A 390 22.18 4.12 -12.92
N ASP A 391 21.79 5.30 -13.41
CA ASP A 391 22.28 6.61 -12.98
C ASP A 391 21.30 7.35 -12.04
N ARG A 392 20.24 6.70 -11.58
CA ARG A 392 19.23 7.33 -10.72
C ARG A 392 19.60 7.23 -9.24
N GLU A 393 19.25 8.27 -8.48
CA GLU A 393 19.30 8.20 -7.01
C GLU A 393 18.41 7.07 -6.48
N THR A 394 18.76 6.50 -5.33
CA THR A 394 18.13 5.30 -4.77
C THR A 394 16.62 5.35 -4.66
N GLN A 395 16.09 6.48 -4.16
CA GLN A 395 14.64 6.61 -3.98
C GLN A 395 13.94 6.74 -5.33
N ASP A 396 14.44 7.61 -6.21
CA ASP A 396 13.91 7.78 -7.58
C ASP A 396 13.97 6.46 -8.35
N ARG A 397 15.08 5.72 -8.21
CA ARG A 397 15.23 4.39 -8.78
C ARG A 397 14.14 3.43 -8.30
N ALA A 398 13.91 3.33 -7.00
CA ALA A 398 12.95 2.39 -6.43
C ALA A 398 11.51 2.68 -6.89
N PHE A 399 11.13 3.96 -6.96
CA PHE A 399 9.81 4.36 -7.47
C PHE A 399 9.64 3.99 -8.95
N TYR A 400 10.66 4.24 -9.77
CA TYR A 400 10.63 3.89 -11.18
C TYR A 400 10.59 2.37 -11.39
N GLU A 401 11.49 1.62 -10.75
CA GLU A 401 11.57 0.16 -10.86
C GLU A 401 10.26 -0.52 -10.46
N HIS A 402 9.59 0.01 -9.47
CA HIS A 402 8.30 -0.52 -9.03
C HIS A 402 7.21 -0.38 -10.10
N LYS A 403 7.15 0.76 -10.81
CA LYS A 403 6.24 0.97 -11.94
C LYS A 403 6.67 0.16 -13.17
N TYR A 404 7.98 0.11 -13.45
CA TYR A 404 8.52 -0.72 -14.52
C TYR A 404 8.17 -2.20 -14.35
N ASN A 405 8.29 -2.75 -13.12
CA ASN A 405 7.91 -4.12 -12.81
C ASN A 405 6.45 -4.43 -13.18
N PHE A 406 5.52 -3.52 -12.86
CA PHE A 406 4.12 -3.65 -13.23
C PHE A 406 3.91 -3.68 -14.75
N ILE A 407 4.49 -2.73 -15.46
CA ILE A 407 4.41 -2.64 -16.93
C ILE A 407 5.04 -3.86 -17.59
N HIS A 408 6.21 -4.30 -17.10
CA HIS A 408 6.87 -5.51 -17.57
C HIS A 408 5.96 -6.74 -17.44
N CYS A 409 5.28 -6.91 -16.30
CA CYS A 409 4.35 -8.01 -16.09
C CYS A 409 3.16 -7.98 -17.07
N ILE A 410 2.66 -6.81 -17.44
CA ILE A 410 1.59 -6.68 -18.43
C ILE A 410 2.10 -7.10 -19.81
N GLN A 411 3.28 -6.67 -20.21
CA GLN A 411 3.82 -6.87 -21.56
C GLN A 411 4.40 -8.28 -21.77
N HIS A 412 5.02 -8.85 -20.75
CA HIS A 412 5.83 -10.07 -20.88
C HIS A 412 5.33 -11.22 -19.98
N GLY A 413 4.33 -10.98 -19.15
CA GLY A 413 3.93 -11.94 -18.13
C GLY A 413 4.84 -11.91 -16.92
N GLY A 414 4.55 -12.77 -15.95
CA GLY A 414 5.27 -12.87 -14.69
C GLY A 414 4.43 -12.45 -13.49
N LYS A 415 5.00 -12.58 -12.29
CA LYS A 415 4.36 -12.21 -11.03
C LYS A 415 4.91 -10.87 -10.56
N PRO A 416 4.07 -9.85 -10.35
CA PRO A 416 4.52 -8.56 -9.81
C PRO A 416 5.26 -8.71 -8.50
N VAL A 417 6.25 -7.84 -8.25
CA VAL A 417 7.05 -7.86 -7.03
C VAL A 417 6.22 -7.66 -5.77
N SER A 418 5.15 -6.88 -5.85
CA SER A 418 4.16 -6.64 -4.79
C SER A 418 2.79 -7.19 -5.23
N ASP A 419 2.70 -8.50 -5.34
CA ASP A 419 1.49 -9.21 -5.72
C ASP A 419 0.44 -9.24 -4.61
N VAL A 420 -0.83 -9.49 -4.97
CA VAL A 420 -1.96 -9.48 -4.04
C VAL A 420 -1.82 -10.51 -2.93
N ASP A 421 -1.36 -11.74 -3.23
CA ASP A 421 -1.31 -12.82 -2.25
C ASP A 421 -0.35 -12.51 -1.11
N SER A 422 0.86 -12.07 -1.47
CA SER A 422 1.86 -11.68 -0.47
C SER A 422 1.46 -10.43 0.31
N HIS A 423 0.69 -9.52 -0.31
CA HIS A 423 0.31 -8.26 0.35
C HIS A 423 -0.94 -8.40 1.22
N VAL A 424 -1.83 -9.37 0.95
CA VAL A 424 -3.00 -9.65 1.83
C VAL A 424 -2.55 -9.97 3.25
N LEU A 425 -1.47 -10.75 3.44
CA LEU A 425 -0.92 -11.01 4.79
C LEU A 425 -0.49 -9.70 5.48
N THR A 426 0.18 -8.80 4.76
CA THR A 426 0.55 -7.48 5.28
C THR A 426 -0.69 -6.68 5.69
N ALA A 427 -1.69 -6.60 4.82
CA ALA A 427 -2.92 -5.87 5.07
C ALA A 427 -3.71 -6.47 6.23
N ASN A 428 -3.76 -7.81 6.37
CA ASN A 428 -4.34 -8.48 7.53
C ASN A 428 -3.67 -8.03 8.83
N MET A 429 -2.34 -8.00 8.90
CA MET A 429 -1.63 -7.53 10.10
C MET A 429 -1.88 -6.05 10.39
N CYS A 430 -1.95 -5.19 9.38
CA CYS A 430 -2.29 -3.78 9.55
C CYS A 430 -3.69 -3.60 10.16
N HIS A 431 -4.70 -4.30 9.62
CA HIS A 431 -6.07 -4.21 10.11
C HIS A 431 -6.25 -4.84 11.50
N LEU A 432 -5.62 -6.00 11.75
CA LEU A 432 -5.62 -6.64 13.06
C LEU A 432 -4.98 -5.75 14.14
N SER A 433 -3.89 -5.03 13.81
CA SER A 433 -3.32 -3.99 14.69
C SER A 433 -4.33 -2.92 15.05
N GLY A 434 -5.05 -2.39 14.04
CA GLY A 434 -6.08 -1.37 14.25
C GLY A 434 -7.26 -1.87 15.10
N ILE A 435 -7.72 -3.12 14.88
CA ILE A 435 -8.81 -3.73 15.65
C ILE A 435 -8.38 -3.92 17.10
N ALA A 436 -7.21 -4.53 17.35
CA ALA A 436 -6.68 -4.76 18.70
C ALA A 436 -6.47 -3.45 19.46
N ALA A 437 -5.94 -2.41 18.80
CA ALA A 437 -5.76 -1.06 19.35
C ALA A 437 -7.08 -0.42 19.76
N ARG A 438 -8.10 -0.43 18.87
CA ARG A 438 -9.43 0.14 19.12
C ARG A 438 -10.15 -0.51 20.28
N LEU A 439 -9.93 -1.82 20.48
CA LEU A 439 -10.55 -2.60 21.54
C LEU A 439 -9.72 -2.63 22.85
N GLY A 440 -8.43 -2.23 22.78
CA GLY A 440 -7.52 -2.18 23.92
C GLY A 440 -7.30 -3.54 24.58
N ARG A 441 -7.27 -4.62 23.81
CA ARG A 441 -7.14 -5.99 24.32
C ARG A 441 -6.41 -6.92 23.36
N VAL A 442 -6.16 -8.15 23.86
CA VAL A 442 -5.66 -9.25 23.04
C VAL A 442 -6.79 -9.79 22.19
N ILE A 443 -6.52 -10.02 20.90
CA ILE A 443 -7.39 -10.75 19.99
C ILE A 443 -6.66 -11.98 19.44
N HIS A 444 -7.40 -13.03 19.11
CA HIS A 444 -6.85 -14.26 18.53
C HIS A 444 -7.28 -14.38 17.06
N TRP A 445 -6.35 -14.78 16.23
CA TRP A 445 -6.51 -14.91 14.78
C TRP A 445 -6.22 -16.34 14.33
N ASP A 446 -7.07 -16.90 13.49
CA ASP A 446 -6.82 -18.15 12.76
C ASP A 446 -6.34 -17.77 11.35
N PRO A 447 -5.02 -17.82 11.06
CA PRO A 447 -4.50 -17.38 9.78
C PRO A 447 -4.93 -18.30 8.61
N ALA A 448 -5.19 -19.59 8.87
CA ALA A 448 -5.63 -20.52 7.84
C ALA A 448 -7.10 -20.28 7.41
N LYS A 449 -7.92 -19.78 8.32
CA LYS A 449 -9.32 -19.41 8.03
C LYS A 449 -9.52 -17.92 7.78
N GLU A 450 -8.48 -17.13 7.99
CA GLU A 450 -8.52 -15.67 7.94
C GLU A 450 -9.69 -15.09 8.75
N THR A 451 -9.78 -15.49 10.03
CA THR A 451 -10.87 -15.06 10.92
C THR A 451 -10.40 -14.82 12.35
N ILE A 452 -11.06 -13.90 13.03
CA ILE A 452 -10.88 -13.67 14.47
C ILE A 452 -11.63 -14.76 15.23
N VAL A 453 -10.99 -15.33 16.26
CA VAL A 453 -11.49 -16.49 17.01
C VAL A 453 -11.90 -16.10 18.42
N GLY A 454 -13.11 -16.51 18.85
CA GLY A 454 -13.57 -16.41 20.23
C GLY A 454 -13.89 -14.99 20.70
N ASP A 455 -14.04 -14.03 19.79
CA ASP A 455 -14.37 -12.63 20.09
C ASP A 455 -15.29 -12.04 19.00
N ASP A 456 -16.61 -12.17 19.21
CA ASP A 456 -17.62 -11.70 18.23
C ASP A 456 -17.58 -10.18 18.01
N GLN A 457 -17.24 -9.41 19.05
CA GLN A 457 -17.09 -7.98 18.92
C GLN A 457 -15.88 -7.63 18.02
N ALA A 458 -14.72 -8.25 18.26
CA ALA A 458 -13.57 -8.04 17.40
C ALA A 458 -13.84 -8.51 15.97
N ALA A 459 -14.53 -9.65 15.79
CA ALA A 459 -14.92 -10.17 14.49
C ALA A 459 -15.86 -9.21 13.72
N SER A 460 -16.70 -8.44 14.41
CA SER A 460 -17.56 -7.44 13.77
C SER A 460 -16.79 -6.31 13.08
N PHE A 461 -15.52 -6.09 13.43
CA PHE A 461 -14.63 -5.12 12.76
C PHE A 461 -13.94 -5.67 11.51
N MET A 462 -14.13 -6.94 11.18
CA MET A 462 -13.57 -7.54 9.96
C MET A 462 -14.24 -6.98 8.69
N HIS A 463 -15.43 -6.43 8.81
CA HIS A 463 -16.20 -5.77 7.76
C HIS A 463 -16.78 -4.46 8.28
N ARG A 464 -17.43 -3.70 7.40
CA ARG A 464 -18.18 -2.50 7.78
C ARG A 464 -19.47 -2.40 6.98
N GLU A 465 -20.46 -1.71 7.57
CA GLU A 465 -21.63 -1.29 6.84
C GLU A 465 -21.24 -0.34 5.71
N GLN A 466 -21.86 -0.50 4.56
CA GLN A 466 -21.60 0.30 3.37
C GLN A 466 -22.85 1.09 2.98
N ARG A 467 -22.64 2.29 2.55
CA ARG A 467 -23.72 3.18 2.13
C ARG A 467 -24.36 2.67 0.83
N LYS A 468 -25.71 2.68 0.79
CA LYS A 468 -26.49 2.23 -0.36
C LYS A 468 -26.08 2.93 -1.65
N GLY A 469 -25.82 2.14 -2.70
CA GLY A 469 -25.38 2.60 -4.01
C GLY A 469 -23.86 2.70 -4.15
N PHE A 470 -23.11 2.41 -3.07
CA PHE A 470 -21.65 2.40 -3.05
C PHE A 470 -21.08 1.06 -2.57
N GLU A 471 -21.92 0.04 -2.44
CA GLU A 471 -21.51 -1.29 -1.97
C GLU A 471 -20.40 -1.86 -2.85
N LEU A 472 -19.58 -2.72 -2.27
CA LEU A 472 -18.59 -3.49 -3.01
C LEU A 472 -19.27 -4.36 -4.06
N PRO A 473 -18.66 -4.55 -5.22
CA PRO A 473 -19.20 -5.46 -6.22
C PRO A 473 -19.06 -6.93 -5.76
N GLU A 474 -19.96 -7.77 -6.22
CA GLU A 474 -19.81 -9.21 -6.07
C GLU A 474 -18.63 -9.73 -6.92
N VAL A 475 -17.89 -10.67 -6.35
CA VAL A 475 -16.72 -11.29 -6.99
C VAL A 475 -17.04 -12.71 -7.44
#